data_276e9cc5b88f942fd9b5fae466a84889
#
_entry.id   276e9cc5b88f942fd9b5fae466a84889
#
_cell.length_a   1.000
_cell.length_b   1.000
_cell.length_c   1.000
_cell.angle_alpha   90.00
_cell.angle_beta   90.00
_cell.angle_gamma   90.00
#
_symmetry.space_group_name_H-M   'P 1'
#
loop_
_entity.id
_entity.type
_entity.pdbx_description
1 polymer ?
#
loop_
_entity_poly.entity_id
_entity_poly.type
_entity_poly.pdbx_seq_one_letter_code
_entity_poly.pdbx_strand_id
1 'polypeptide(L)'
;MDQIRSGTAVFRTDAYGWIADWNPAAERLTGVQASDAVGRPCWDVIAGRDDGGALLCHPGCSAARLAREGWPVRSLTANIRTRAGTKRLVVSTLVLADEDAPAIIHTLHEAADEAPAANGHAPVLTPRQRQILCLLAQGVRARQIAARLMLSETTDRNHIQGVLLALGVHSQLEAVARAHTLSLVDDESAA
;
A
#
# COMPACT_ATOMS: atom_id res chain seq x y z
N MET A 1 -22.12 16.48 9.59
CA MET A 1 -20.92 15.84 9.04
C MET A 1 -20.85 16.19 7.57
N ASP A 2 -19.80 16.87 7.13
CA ASP A 2 -19.69 17.28 5.72
C ASP A 2 -19.33 16.07 4.86
N GLN A 3 -20.27 15.67 3.99
CA GLN A 3 -20.09 14.59 3.04
C GLN A 3 -19.06 15.01 1.97
N ILE A 4 -18.10 14.16 1.67
CA ILE A 4 -17.13 14.41 0.59
C ILE A 4 -17.84 14.43 -0.76
N ARG A 5 -17.89 15.60 -1.41
CA ARG A 5 -18.46 15.79 -2.74
C ARG A 5 -17.34 15.82 -3.77
N SER A 6 -17.29 14.80 -4.61
CA SER A 6 -16.31 14.65 -5.68
C SER A 6 -16.87 13.81 -6.80
N GLY A 7 -16.48 14.07 -8.04
CA GLY A 7 -16.73 13.20 -9.20
C GLY A 7 -15.95 11.89 -9.12
N THR A 8 -14.85 11.88 -8.37
CA THR A 8 -14.02 10.72 -8.10
C THR A 8 -14.63 9.89 -6.98
N ALA A 9 -14.52 8.57 -7.06
CA ALA A 9 -14.90 7.68 -5.99
C ALA A 9 -13.94 7.85 -4.79
N VAL A 10 -14.49 8.31 -3.67
CA VAL A 10 -13.75 8.62 -2.45
C VAL A 10 -14.44 8.02 -1.25
N PHE A 11 -13.68 7.46 -0.35
CA PHE A 11 -14.13 7.11 0.99
C PHE A 11 -13.09 7.52 2.03
N ARG A 12 -13.54 7.75 3.25
CA ARG A 12 -12.70 8.11 4.38
C ARG A 12 -12.83 7.05 5.46
N THR A 13 -11.70 6.69 6.06
CA THR A 13 -11.66 5.85 7.24
C THR A 13 -11.04 6.60 8.41
N ASP A 14 -11.28 6.10 9.60
CA ASP A 14 -10.45 6.42 10.76
C ASP A 14 -9.07 5.72 10.65
N ALA A 15 -8.23 5.96 11.66
CA ALA A 15 -6.89 5.36 11.75
C ALA A 15 -6.89 3.83 11.86
N TYR A 16 -8.02 3.23 12.17
CA TYR A 16 -8.19 1.78 12.35
C TYR A 16 -8.86 1.10 11.16
N GLY A 17 -9.25 1.90 10.14
CA GLY A 17 -9.83 1.40 8.90
C GLY A 17 -11.37 1.28 8.92
N TRP A 18 -12.06 1.87 9.91
CA TRP A 18 -13.52 1.94 9.90
C TRP A 18 -13.97 3.07 8.97
N ILE A 19 -14.88 2.78 8.06
CA ILE A 19 -15.39 3.74 7.07
C ILE A 19 -16.25 4.78 7.78
N ALA A 20 -15.84 6.04 7.71
CA ALA A 20 -16.55 7.18 8.27
C ALA A 20 -17.31 7.99 7.21
N ASP A 21 -16.93 7.87 5.93
CA ASP A 21 -17.57 8.56 4.82
C ASP A 21 -17.45 7.74 3.53
N TRP A 22 -18.48 7.78 2.68
CA TRP A 22 -18.58 7.05 1.44
C TRP A 22 -19.36 7.87 0.43
N ASN A 23 -18.71 8.42 -0.58
CA ASN A 23 -19.34 9.38 -1.47
C ASN A 23 -20.19 8.69 -2.58
N PRO A 24 -21.12 9.44 -3.23
CA PRO A 24 -21.96 8.89 -4.30
C PRO A 24 -21.18 8.32 -5.49
N ALA A 25 -19.96 8.80 -5.76
CA ALA A 25 -19.13 8.25 -6.82
C ALA A 25 -18.57 6.87 -6.43
N ALA A 26 -18.24 6.65 -5.16
CA ALA A 26 -17.88 5.34 -4.64
C ALA A 26 -19.05 4.35 -4.71
N GLU A 27 -20.28 4.80 -4.42
CA GLU A 27 -21.49 3.98 -4.61
C GLU A 27 -21.66 3.54 -6.06
N ARG A 28 -21.51 4.46 -7.01
CA ARG A 28 -21.63 4.14 -8.44
C ARG A 28 -20.54 3.18 -8.91
N LEU A 29 -19.31 3.38 -8.46
CA LEU A 29 -18.16 2.57 -8.88
C LEU A 29 -18.25 1.14 -8.34
N THR A 30 -18.57 1.00 -7.06
CA THR A 30 -18.55 -0.29 -6.34
C THR A 30 -19.91 -0.99 -6.33
N GLY A 31 -21.00 -0.22 -6.46
CA GLY A 31 -22.36 -0.68 -6.25
C GLY A 31 -22.75 -0.85 -4.77
N VAL A 32 -21.87 -0.51 -3.84
CA VAL A 32 -22.14 -0.54 -2.40
C VAL A 32 -22.72 0.81 -1.98
N GLN A 33 -23.87 0.81 -1.30
CA GLN A 33 -24.49 2.04 -0.80
C GLN A 33 -23.73 2.57 0.44
N ALA A 34 -23.77 3.88 0.65
CA ALA A 34 -23.16 4.51 1.84
C ALA A 34 -23.73 3.93 3.14
N SER A 35 -25.05 3.64 3.19
CA SER A 35 -25.70 2.98 4.33
C SER A 35 -25.11 1.61 4.67
N ASP A 36 -24.59 0.90 3.66
CA ASP A 36 -24.02 -0.43 3.80
C ASP A 36 -22.50 -0.41 4.03
N ALA A 37 -21.86 0.73 3.76
CA ALA A 37 -20.41 0.90 3.87
C ALA A 37 -20.01 1.60 5.17
N VAL A 38 -20.68 2.70 5.52
CA VAL A 38 -20.34 3.53 6.68
C VAL A 38 -20.53 2.74 7.97
N GLY A 39 -19.55 2.84 8.88
CA GLY A 39 -19.54 2.09 10.13
C GLY A 39 -19.03 0.66 10.00
N ARG A 40 -18.58 0.24 8.80
CA ARG A 40 -17.93 -1.05 8.58
C ARG A 40 -16.45 -0.91 8.32
N PRO A 41 -15.67 -1.96 8.58
CA PRO A 41 -14.25 -1.93 8.27
C PRO A 41 -14.02 -1.97 6.74
N CYS A 42 -13.09 -1.16 6.26
CA CYS A 42 -12.82 -1.02 4.81
C CYS A 42 -12.37 -2.34 4.16
N TRP A 43 -11.68 -3.21 4.90
CA TRP A 43 -11.25 -4.50 4.38
C TRP A 43 -12.39 -5.48 4.06
N ASP A 44 -13.56 -5.32 4.72
CA ASP A 44 -14.75 -6.12 4.43
C ASP A 44 -15.54 -5.58 3.23
N VAL A 45 -15.51 -4.25 3.04
CA VAL A 45 -16.26 -3.57 1.99
C VAL A 45 -15.47 -3.56 0.68
N ILE A 46 -14.19 -3.19 0.73
CA ILE A 46 -13.31 -3.12 -0.44
C ILE A 46 -12.76 -4.51 -0.80
N ALA A 47 -12.35 -5.30 0.20
CA ALA A 47 -11.84 -6.66 0.05
C ALA A 47 -10.83 -6.82 -1.11
N GLY A 48 -9.97 -5.82 -1.29
CA GLY A 48 -8.99 -5.75 -2.38
C GLY A 48 -7.99 -6.89 -2.35
N ARG A 49 -7.71 -7.44 -3.53
CA ARG A 49 -6.73 -8.51 -3.74
C ARG A 49 -5.70 -8.09 -4.79
N ASP A 50 -4.51 -8.68 -4.72
CA ASP A 50 -3.52 -8.55 -5.78
C ASP A 50 -3.88 -9.43 -7.00
N ASP A 51 -3.03 -9.41 -8.03
CA ASP A 51 -3.23 -10.21 -9.24
C ASP A 51 -3.06 -11.73 -8.99
N GLY A 52 -2.40 -12.12 -7.91
CA GLY A 52 -2.27 -13.49 -7.44
C GLY A 52 -3.44 -13.97 -6.56
N GLY A 53 -4.39 -13.06 -6.26
CA GLY A 53 -5.55 -13.34 -5.39
C GLY A 53 -5.28 -13.20 -3.90
N ALA A 54 -4.07 -12.80 -3.48
CA ALA A 54 -3.77 -12.54 -2.08
C ALA A 54 -4.47 -11.28 -1.57
N LEU A 55 -4.92 -11.30 -0.31
CA LEU A 55 -5.62 -10.17 0.31
C LEU A 55 -4.66 -9.00 0.56
N LEU A 56 -4.96 -7.86 -0.05
CA LEU A 56 -4.31 -6.59 0.23
C LEU A 56 -5.02 -5.83 1.37
N CYS A 57 -6.34 -5.95 1.43
CA CYS A 57 -7.18 -5.35 2.47
C CYS A 57 -7.43 -6.38 3.58
N HIS A 58 -6.91 -6.10 4.78
CA HIS A 58 -7.07 -6.94 5.97
C HIS A 58 -6.92 -6.09 7.24
N PRO A 59 -7.34 -6.55 8.42
CA PRO A 59 -7.09 -5.86 9.68
C PRO A 59 -5.59 -5.57 9.85
N GLY A 60 -5.24 -4.29 10.07
CA GLY A 60 -3.84 -3.89 10.19
C GLY A 60 -3.08 -3.84 8.86
N CYS A 61 -3.76 -3.63 7.74
CA CYS A 61 -3.12 -3.46 6.43
C CYS A 61 -2.02 -2.39 6.46
N SER A 62 -1.08 -2.48 5.53
CA SER A 62 0.09 -1.61 5.49
C SER A 62 -0.27 -0.12 5.37
N ALA A 63 -1.34 0.21 4.63
CA ALA A 63 -1.80 1.59 4.46
C ALA A 63 -2.24 2.22 5.78
N ALA A 64 -3.11 1.53 6.54
CA ALA A 64 -3.58 2.02 7.84
C ALA A 64 -2.43 2.11 8.87
N ARG A 65 -1.49 1.15 8.84
CA ARG A 65 -0.33 1.17 9.73
C ARG A 65 0.59 2.34 9.41
N LEU A 66 0.96 2.54 8.15
CA LEU A 66 1.83 3.64 7.71
C LEU A 66 1.19 5.01 8.00
N ALA A 67 -0.12 5.12 7.78
CA ALA A 67 -0.85 6.34 8.11
C ALA A 67 -0.73 6.70 9.61
N ARG A 68 -0.91 5.72 10.51
CA ARG A 68 -0.74 5.94 11.96
C ARG A 68 0.70 6.29 12.36
N GLU A 69 1.68 5.79 11.61
CA GLU A 69 3.11 6.07 11.83
C GLU A 69 3.56 7.38 11.16
N GLY A 70 2.65 8.11 10.49
CA GLY A 70 2.95 9.37 9.78
C GLY A 70 3.75 9.18 8.49
N TRP A 71 3.79 7.95 7.92
CA TRP A 71 4.51 7.67 6.69
C TRP A 71 3.62 7.86 5.45
N PRO A 72 4.20 8.31 4.33
CA PRO A 72 3.47 8.41 3.08
C PRO A 72 3.01 7.04 2.59
N VAL A 73 1.74 6.95 2.19
CA VAL A 73 1.14 5.75 1.62
C VAL A 73 1.11 5.90 0.10
N ARG A 74 1.74 4.96 -0.61
CA ARG A 74 1.70 4.94 -2.08
C ARG A 74 0.39 4.35 -2.58
N SER A 75 -0.01 4.79 -3.78
CA SER A 75 -1.10 4.16 -4.52
C SER A 75 -0.76 2.70 -4.82
N LEU A 76 -1.76 1.86 -4.75
CA LEU A 76 -1.67 0.44 -5.11
C LEU A 76 -2.78 0.09 -6.10
N THR A 77 -2.52 -0.92 -6.92
CA THR A 77 -3.55 -1.50 -7.78
C THR A 77 -4.11 -2.74 -7.10
N ALA A 78 -5.44 -2.84 -7.04
CA ALA A 78 -6.13 -3.97 -6.43
C ALA A 78 -7.31 -4.42 -7.27
N ASN A 79 -7.55 -5.71 -7.26
CA ASN A 79 -8.77 -6.32 -7.77
C ASN A 79 -9.83 -6.25 -6.69
N ILE A 80 -10.84 -5.41 -6.89
CA ILE A 80 -11.91 -5.11 -5.92
C ILE A 80 -13.20 -5.72 -6.42
N ARG A 81 -13.89 -6.43 -5.54
CA ARG A 81 -15.22 -6.95 -5.84
C ARG A 81 -16.25 -5.83 -5.83
N THR A 82 -16.97 -5.68 -6.93
CA THR A 82 -18.08 -4.73 -7.08
C THR A 82 -19.38 -5.50 -7.38
N ARG A 83 -20.51 -4.81 -7.38
CA ARG A 83 -21.79 -5.43 -7.78
C ARG A 83 -21.79 -5.89 -9.24
N ALA A 84 -21.02 -5.24 -10.10
CA ALA A 84 -20.90 -5.57 -11.52
C ALA A 84 -19.82 -6.64 -11.82
N GLY A 85 -19.18 -7.19 -10.79
CA GLY A 85 -18.06 -8.14 -10.92
C GLY A 85 -16.77 -7.58 -10.31
N THR A 86 -15.66 -8.23 -10.58
CA THR A 86 -14.35 -7.77 -10.12
C THR A 86 -13.82 -6.68 -11.04
N LYS A 87 -13.42 -5.55 -10.46
CA LYS A 87 -12.76 -4.45 -11.19
C LYS A 87 -11.35 -4.27 -10.68
N ARG A 88 -10.44 -3.97 -11.59
CA ARG A 88 -9.06 -3.58 -11.28
C ARG A 88 -9.03 -2.08 -11.05
N LEU A 89 -8.77 -1.66 -9.81
CA LEU A 89 -8.78 -0.27 -9.39
C LEU A 89 -7.43 0.16 -8.82
N VAL A 90 -7.05 1.40 -9.09
CA VAL A 90 -5.97 2.09 -8.39
C VAL A 90 -6.55 2.69 -7.13
N VAL A 91 -5.98 2.37 -6.00
CA VAL A 91 -6.31 2.93 -4.69
C VAL A 91 -5.21 3.90 -4.30
N SER A 92 -5.50 5.19 -4.29
CA SER A 92 -4.59 6.20 -3.77
C SER A 92 -5.02 6.60 -2.36
N THR A 93 -4.05 6.85 -1.49
CA THR A 93 -4.29 7.10 -0.08
C THR A 93 -3.65 8.43 0.33
N LEU A 94 -4.45 9.29 0.94
CA LEU A 94 -4.04 10.55 1.55
C LEU A 94 -4.26 10.44 3.05
N VAL A 95 -3.31 10.90 3.83
CA VAL A 95 -3.41 10.95 5.29
C VAL A 95 -3.62 12.38 5.70
N LEU A 96 -4.72 12.64 6.39
CA LEU A 96 -4.94 13.91 7.07
C LEU A 96 -4.44 13.73 8.51
N ALA A 97 -3.33 14.39 8.81
CA ALA A 97 -2.82 14.45 10.17
C ALA A 97 -3.76 15.34 10.99
N ASP A 98 -4.40 14.76 11.98
CA ASP A 98 -5.15 15.46 13.01
C ASP A 98 -4.51 15.10 14.35
N GLU A 99 -4.42 16.05 15.29
CA GLU A 99 -3.79 15.83 16.60
C GLU A 99 -4.54 14.77 17.41
N ASP A 100 -5.86 14.64 17.22
CA ASP A 100 -6.69 13.71 17.98
C ASP A 100 -6.85 12.33 17.30
N ALA A 101 -6.95 12.27 15.98
CA ALA A 101 -7.03 11.00 15.24
C ALA A 101 -6.79 11.21 13.74
N PRO A 102 -5.76 10.64 13.14
CA PRO A 102 -5.53 10.75 11.70
C PRO A 102 -6.71 10.14 10.91
N ALA A 103 -7.21 10.90 9.95
CA ALA A 103 -8.18 10.42 8.99
C ALA A 103 -7.47 9.97 7.71
N ILE A 104 -7.90 8.86 7.15
CA ILE A 104 -7.34 8.31 5.92
C ILE A 104 -8.36 8.45 4.81
N ILE A 105 -8.00 9.18 3.76
CA ILE A 105 -8.84 9.35 2.57
C ILE A 105 -8.31 8.42 1.49
N HIS A 106 -9.20 7.60 0.94
CA HIS A 106 -8.91 6.73 -0.18
C HIS A 106 -9.65 7.21 -1.42
N THR A 107 -8.95 7.32 -2.55
CA THR A 107 -9.58 7.53 -3.85
C THR A 107 -9.47 6.26 -4.68
N LEU A 108 -10.54 5.96 -5.43
CA LEU A 108 -10.61 4.79 -6.30
C LEU A 108 -10.75 5.26 -7.74
N HIS A 109 -9.89 4.75 -8.61
CA HIS A 109 -9.94 4.99 -10.05
C HIS A 109 -9.89 3.66 -10.79
N GLU A 110 -10.60 3.54 -11.90
CA GLU A 110 -10.40 2.38 -12.78
C GLU A 110 -8.95 2.40 -13.27
N ALA A 111 -8.26 1.26 -13.12
CA ALA A 111 -6.95 1.11 -13.73
C ALA A 111 -7.15 1.13 -15.23
N ALA A 112 -6.46 2.00 -15.96
CA ALA A 112 -6.38 1.88 -17.40
C ALA A 112 -5.87 0.48 -17.75
N ASP A 113 -6.35 -0.11 -18.84
CA ASP A 113 -5.94 -1.44 -19.33
C ASP A 113 -4.46 -1.51 -19.75
N GLU A 114 -3.72 -0.45 -19.55
CA GLU A 114 -2.27 -0.45 -19.71
C GLU A 114 -1.63 -1.23 -18.55
N ALA A 115 -0.73 -2.14 -18.91
CA ALA A 115 0.18 -2.85 -18.01
C ALA A 115 0.66 -1.95 -16.88
N PRO A 116 0.91 -2.48 -15.66
CA PRO A 116 1.17 -1.69 -14.47
C PRO A 116 2.08 -0.54 -14.88
N ALA A 117 1.56 0.69 -14.79
CA ALA A 117 2.39 1.85 -15.01
C ALA A 117 3.52 1.75 -13.98
N ALA A 118 4.58 1.08 -14.39
CA ALA A 118 5.90 1.42 -13.93
C ALA A 118 5.98 2.90 -14.25
N ASN A 119 5.63 3.76 -13.28
CA ASN A 119 6.08 5.13 -13.33
C ASN A 119 7.55 5.01 -13.69
N GLY A 120 7.91 5.42 -14.91
CA GLY A 120 9.22 5.22 -15.52
C GLY A 120 10.36 5.99 -14.84
N HIS A 121 10.23 6.21 -13.55
CA HIS A 121 11.28 6.62 -12.65
C HIS A 121 11.73 5.38 -11.90
N ALA A 122 12.99 4.99 -12.12
CA ALA A 122 13.66 4.02 -11.27
C ALA A 122 13.31 4.32 -9.81
N PRO A 123 12.94 3.32 -9.01
CA PRO A 123 12.51 3.54 -7.63
C PRO A 123 13.61 4.29 -6.89
N VAL A 124 13.28 5.51 -6.44
CA VAL A 124 14.26 6.33 -5.70
C VAL A 124 14.38 5.73 -4.31
N LEU A 125 15.35 4.85 -4.16
CA LEU A 125 15.73 4.31 -2.86
C LEU A 125 16.67 5.29 -2.16
N THR A 126 16.41 5.58 -0.89
CA THR A 126 17.40 6.27 -0.06
C THR A 126 18.67 5.41 0.05
N PRO A 127 19.84 6.00 0.36
CA PRO A 127 21.07 5.22 0.55
C PRO A 127 20.88 4.06 1.53
N ARG A 128 20.11 4.29 2.59
CA ARG A 128 19.82 3.28 3.61
C ARG A 128 18.91 2.16 3.10
N GLN A 129 17.89 2.50 2.35
CA GLN A 129 17.01 1.52 1.71
C GLN A 129 17.75 0.65 0.70
N ARG A 130 18.64 1.25 -0.09
CA ARG A 130 19.49 0.51 -1.04
C ARG A 130 20.41 -0.47 -0.30
N GLN A 131 21.05 -0.04 0.78
CA GLN A 131 21.91 -0.90 1.60
C GLN A 131 21.16 -2.11 2.16
N ILE A 132 19.93 -1.89 2.67
CA ILE A 132 19.07 -2.95 3.17
C ILE A 132 18.65 -3.89 2.06
N LEU A 133 18.28 -3.37 0.88
CA LEU A 133 17.88 -4.17 -0.28
C LEU A 133 19.03 -5.09 -0.74
N CYS A 134 20.27 -4.58 -0.79
CA CYS A 134 21.44 -5.39 -1.10
C CYS A 134 21.64 -6.52 -0.09
N LEU A 135 21.47 -6.26 1.20
CA LEU A 135 21.58 -7.29 2.23
C LEU A 135 20.46 -8.33 2.13
N LEU A 136 19.24 -7.92 1.80
CA LEU A 136 18.12 -8.83 1.55
C LEU A 136 18.41 -9.71 0.33
N ALA A 137 18.96 -9.16 -0.74
CA ALA A 137 19.35 -9.91 -1.94
C ALA A 137 20.44 -10.95 -1.65
N GLN A 138 21.32 -10.67 -0.69
CA GLN A 138 22.31 -11.62 -0.19
C GLN A 138 21.73 -12.68 0.78
N GLY A 139 20.42 -12.72 0.97
CA GLY A 139 19.74 -13.66 1.87
C GLY A 139 19.92 -13.35 3.37
N VAL A 140 20.41 -12.17 3.72
CA VAL A 140 20.60 -11.78 5.12
C VAL A 140 19.22 -11.53 5.76
N ARG A 141 18.95 -12.17 6.88
CA ARG A 141 17.67 -12.04 7.60
C ARG A 141 17.56 -10.66 8.25
N ALA A 142 16.34 -10.12 8.34
CA ALA A 142 16.04 -8.80 8.93
C ALA A 142 16.75 -8.55 10.26
N ARG A 143 16.71 -9.49 11.21
CA ARG A 143 17.37 -9.37 12.51
C ARG A 143 18.90 -9.21 12.39
N GLN A 144 19.51 -9.87 11.41
CA GLN A 144 20.94 -9.75 11.14
C GLN A 144 21.27 -8.43 10.44
N ILE A 145 20.35 -7.92 9.61
CA ILE A 145 20.45 -6.59 9.00
C ILE A 145 20.43 -5.52 10.09
N ALA A 146 19.47 -5.58 11.02
CA ALA A 146 19.42 -4.67 12.15
C ALA A 146 20.74 -4.65 12.93
N ALA A 147 21.28 -5.83 13.27
CA ALA A 147 22.56 -5.94 13.98
C ALA A 147 23.73 -5.37 13.18
N ARG A 148 23.86 -5.69 11.89
CA ARG A 148 24.95 -5.20 11.02
C ARG A 148 24.91 -3.69 10.83
N LEU A 149 23.72 -3.13 10.80
CA LEU A 149 23.50 -1.72 10.54
C LEU A 149 23.34 -0.89 11.82
N MET A 150 23.53 -1.50 12.99
CA MET A 150 23.38 -0.90 14.32
C MET A 150 22.02 -0.20 14.51
N LEU A 151 20.95 -0.86 14.03
CA LEU A 151 19.59 -0.38 14.14
C LEU A 151 18.82 -1.16 15.22
N SER A 152 17.80 -0.51 15.80
CA SER A 152 16.81 -1.27 16.56
C SER A 152 15.98 -2.16 15.60
N GLU A 153 15.45 -3.29 16.09
CA GLU A 153 14.59 -4.17 15.29
C GLU A 153 13.37 -3.42 14.72
N THR A 154 12.86 -2.44 15.44
CA THR A 154 11.76 -1.58 14.99
C THR A 154 12.18 -0.68 13.85
N THR A 155 13.36 -0.05 13.94
CA THR A 155 13.91 0.82 12.90
C THR A 155 14.22 0.04 11.62
N ASP A 156 14.79 -1.17 11.76
CA ASP A 156 15.08 -2.04 10.61
C ASP A 156 13.79 -2.47 9.90
N ARG A 157 12.76 -2.86 10.67
CA ARG A 157 11.45 -3.22 10.13
C ARG A 157 10.82 -2.07 9.34
N ASN A 158 10.97 -0.83 9.82
CA ASN A 158 10.49 0.36 9.12
C ASN A 158 11.27 0.62 7.82
N HIS A 159 12.59 0.41 7.82
CA HIS A 159 13.39 0.53 6.61
C HIS A 159 13.08 -0.55 5.57
N ILE A 160 12.91 -1.80 5.98
CA ILE A 160 12.48 -2.89 5.10
C ILE A 160 11.12 -2.53 4.49
N GLN A 161 10.18 -2.07 5.31
CA GLN A 161 8.88 -1.63 4.80
C GLN A 161 9.02 -0.48 3.80
N GLY A 162 9.92 0.47 4.05
CA GLY A 162 10.23 1.55 3.12
C GLY A 162 10.79 1.04 1.78
N VAL A 163 11.58 -0.04 1.79
CA VAL A 163 12.05 -0.71 0.56
C VAL A 163 10.90 -1.34 -0.20
N LEU A 164 10.02 -2.08 0.49
CA LEU A 164 8.85 -2.71 -0.14
C LEU A 164 7.96 -1.67 -0.81
N LEU A 165 7.72 -0.56 -0.12
CA LEU A 165 6.95 0.57 -0.64
C LEU A 165 7.64 1.21 -1.85
N ALA A 166 8.95 1.46 -1.78
CA ALA A 166 9.70 2.08 -2.86
C ALA A 166 9.67 1.23 -4.13
N LEU A 167 9.68 -0.09 -3.97
CA LEU A 167 9.63 -1.05 -5.08
C LEU A 167 8.20 -1.39 -5.53
N GLY A 168 7.17 -1.00 -4.77
CA GLY A 168 5.77 -1.33 -5.07
C GLY A 168 5.47 -2.83 -4.93
N VAL A 169 6.06 -3.48 -3.92
CA VAL A 169 5.93 -4.92 -3.66
C VAL A 169 5.48 -5.17 -2.23
N HIS A 170 5.01 -6.40 -1.94
CA HIS A 170 4.37 -6.73 -0.67
C HIS A 170 5.18 -7.67 0.21
N SER A 171 6.23 -8.28 -0.33
CA SER A 171 7.11 -9.20 0.40
C SER A 171 8.59 -8.93 0.11
N GLN A 172 9.46 -9.36 1.04
CA GLN A 172 10.91 -9.27 0.87
C GLN A 172 11.38 -10.08 -0.35
N LEU A 173 10.76 -11.24 -0.61
CA LEU A 173 11.08 -12.07 -1.76
C LEU A 173 10.75 -11.35 -3.07
N GLU A 174 9.57 -10.73 -3.17
CA GLU A 174 9.21 -9.89 -4.32
C GLU A 174 10.14 -8.70 -4.47
N ALA A 175 10.57 -8.08 -3.36
CA ALA A 175 11.51 -6.96 -3.40
C ALA A 175 12.84 -7.37 -4.01
N VAL A 176 13.38 -8.53 -3.63
CA VAL A 176 14.61 -9.08 -4.19
C VAL A 176 14.43 -9.42 -5.67
N ALA A 177 13.36 -10.12 -6.04
CA ALA A 177 13.06 -10.47 -7.44
C ALA A 177 12.94 -9.21 -8.32
N ARG A 178 12.23 -8.17 -7.83
CA ARG A 178 12.08 -6.91 -8.55
C ARG A 178 13.38 -6.11 -8.61
N ALA A 179 14.21 -6.19 -7.57
CA ALA A 179 15.52 -5.54 -7.56
C ALA A 179 16.46 -6.10 -8.65
N HIS A 180 16.49 -7.42 -8.84
CA HIS A 180 17.20 -8.05 -9.94
C HIS A 180 16.65 -7.62 -11.30
N THR A 181 15.32 -7.64 -11.48
CA THR A 181 14.67 -7.21 -12.73
C THR A 181 15.01 -5.77 -13.11
N LEU A 182 15.17 -4.89 -12.11
CA LEU A 182 15.49 -3.47 -12.29
C LEU A 182 16.99 -3.17 -12.24
N SER A 183 17.84 -4.18 -12.13
CA SER A 183 19.31 -4.05 -11.98
C SER A 183 19.70 -3.10 -10.84
N LEU A 184 18.96 -3.14 -9.73
CA LEU A 184 19.23 -2.34 -8.53
C LEU A 184 20.20 -3.03 -7.57
N VAL A 185 20.41 -4.32 -7.76
CA VAL A 185 21.36 -5.17 -7.04
C VAL A 185 22.12 -6.00 -8.07
N ASP A 186 23.43 -6.04 -7.96
CA ASP A 186 24.27 -6.82 -8.86
C ASP A 186 24.22 -8.30 -8.49
N ASP A 187 24.30 -9.17 -9.50
CA ASP A 187 24.31 -10.64 -9.35
C ASP A 187 25.68 -11.17 -8.87
N GLU A 188 26.55 -10.27 -8.44
CA GLU A 188 27.96 -10.57 -8.08
C GLU A 188 28.10 -11.01 -6.62
N SER A 189 27.48 -12.13 -6.24
CA SER A 189 27.82 -12.85 -4.99
C SER A 189 27.38 -14.32 -5.06
N ALA A 190 27.65 -14.99 -6.18
CA ALA A 190 27.65 -16.45 -6.27
C ALA A 190 29.05 -16.91 -6.71
N ALA A 191 30.01 -16.76 -5.81
CA ALA A 191 31.31 -17.44 -5.89
C ALA A 191 31.78 -17.79 -4.47
#